data_62b90ebb9f121f0e3e9171dae4c2827d
#
_entry.id   62b90ebb9f121f0e3e9171dae4c2827d
#
_cell.length_a   1.000
_cell.length_b   1.000
_cell.length_c   1.000
_cell.angle_alpha   90.00
_cell.angle_beta   90.00
_cell.angle_gamma   90.00
#
_symmetry.space_group_name_H-M   'P 1'
#
loop_
_entity.id
_entity.type
_entity.pdbx_description
1 polymer ?
#
loop_
_entity_poly.entity_id
_entity_poly.type
_entity_poly.pdbx_seq_one_letter_code
_entity_poly.pdbx_strand_id
1 'polypeptide(L)'
;MEGSAKIISLIARDENLHLAVSQNMINNYRNKENDKEMLKVIKENEEEVYKMYDDAVQQEKDWARYLFDKGSMIGLNDKLLNQYVEYMANRRLRSIGLKAVYDQPVTNNPLPWTRHWLNSRGLQNAPQETEIESYVVGGIKQDVEKDSFKGFKL
;
A
#
# COMPACT_ATOMS: atom_id res chain seq x y z
N MET A 1 7.15 18.45 1.85
CA MET A 1 6.65 17.09 2.11
C MET A 1 7.45 15.98 1.40
N GLU A 2 8.57 16.30 0.76
CA GLU A 2 9.44 15.32 0.07
C GLU A 2 9.98 14.24 1.02
N GLY A 3 10.44 14.62 2.21
CA GLY A 3 10.92 13.66 3.21
C GLY A 3 9.88 12.64 3.62
N SER A 4 8.63 13.06 3.84
CA SER A 4 7.53 12.14 4.16
C SER A 4 7.24 11.19 3.00
N ALA A 5 7.24 11.68 1.76
CA ALA A 5 7.05 10.83 0.58
C ALA A 5 8.18 9.79 0.44
N LYS A 6 9.43 10.17 0.72
CA LYS A 6 10.57 9.26 0.71
C LYS A 6 10.47 8.17 1.79
N ILE A 7 10.07 8.54 3.01
CA ILE A 7 9.83 7.59 4.09
C ILE A 7 8.74 6.57 3.68
N ILE A 8 7.61 7.02 3.17
CA ILE A 8 6.53 6.13 2.71
C ILE A 8 7.01 5.21 1.59
N SER A 9 7.83 5.70 0.66
CA SER A 9 8.40 4.88 -0.42
C SER A 9 9.33 3.77 0.12
N LEU A 10 10.11 4.05 1.16
CA LEU A 10 10.96 3.05 1.81
C LEU A 10 10.14 2.01 2.58
N ILE A 11 9.12 2.44 3.33
CA ILE A 11 8.17 1.54 3.99
C ILE A 11 7.49 0.63 2.96
N ALA A 12 6.97 1.19 1.87
CA ALA A 12 6.32 0.42 0.81
C ALA A 12 7.25 -0.63 0.17
N ARG A 13 8.56 -0.35 0.08
CA ARG A 13 9.56 -1.32 -0.36
C ARG A 13 9.64 -2.51 0.60
N ASP A 14 9.77 -2.24 1.88
CA ASP A 14 9.93 -3.28 2.90
C ASP A 14 8.65 -4.14 3.01
N GLU A 15 7.49 -3.52 2.96
CA GLU A 15 6.20 -4.21 2.92
C GLU A 15 6.05 -5.09 1.66
N ASN A 16 6.55 -4.65 0.51
CA ASN A 16 6.57 -5.48 -0.70
C ASN A 16 7.45 -6.73 -0.53
N LEU A 17 8.56 -6.64 0.21
CA LEU A 17 9.42 -7.78 0.51
C LEU A 17 8.72 -8.77 1.45
N HIS A 18 8.11 -8.29 2.53
CA HIS A 18 7.33 -9.12 3.47
C HIS A 18 6.21 -9.87 2.75
N LEU A 19 5.49 -9.17 1.89
CA LEU A 19 4.44 -9.75 1.08
C LEU A 19 4.97 -10.82 0.10
N ALA A 20 6.09 -10.55 -0.57
CA ALA A 20 6.70 -11.50 -1.51
C ALA A 20 7.14 -12.79 -0.80
N VAL A 21 7.73 -12.67 0.39
CA VAL A 21 8.13 -13.82 1.22
C VAL A 21 6.90 -14.65 1.60
N SER A 22 5.85 -14.02 2.15
CA SER A 22 4.63 -14.71 2.56
C SER A 22 3.93 -15.41 1.40
N GLN A 23 3.81 -14.74 0.25
CA GLN A 23 3.25 -15.33 -0.97
C GLN A 23 4.08 -16.52 -1.47
N ASN A 24 5.40 -16.41 -1.42
CA ASN A 24 6.29 -17.49 -1.84
C ASN A 24 6.16 -18.71 -0.91
N MET A 25 6.03 -18.50 0.39
CA MET A 25 5.80 -19.59 1.36
C MET A 25 4.50 -20.35 1.03
N ILE A 26 3.38 -19.65 0.87
CA ILE A 26 2.09 -20.25 0.54
C ILE A 26 2.18 -21.02 -0.79
N ASN A 27 2.79 -20.42 -1.81
CA ASN A 27 2.95 -21.05 -3.11
C ASN A 27 3.90 -22.26 -3.08
N ASN A 28 4.91 -22.27 -2.23
CA ASN A 28 5.78 -23.44 -2.03
C ASN A 28 4.99 -24.62 -1.47
N TYR A 29 4.20 -24.43 -0.42
CA TYR A 29 3.34 -25.46 0.14
C TYR A 29 2.33 -26.00 -0.88
N ARG A 30 1.76 -25.12 -1.72
CA ARG A 30 0.77 -25.53 -2.74
C ARG A 30 1.40 -26.29 -3.91
N ASN A 31 2.57 -25.88 -4.37
CA ASN A 31 3.06 -26.28 -5.69
C ASN A 31 4.34 -27.15 -5.65
N LYS A 32 5.16 -27.07 -4.60
CA LYS A 32 6.46 -27.73 -4.56
C LYS A 32 6.54 -28.88 -3.57
N GLU A 33 6.09 -28.68 -2.36
CA GLU A 33 6.28 -29.64 -1.29
C GLU A 33 5.23 -30.75 -1.30
N ASN A 34 4.11 -30.51 -1.97
CA ASN A 34 2.99 -31.45 -2.06
C ASN A 34 2.59 -32.01 -0.69
N ASP A 35 2.73 -31.15 0.34
CA ASP A 35 2.37 -31.48 1.72
C ASP A 35 0.85 -31.57 1.83
N LYS A 36 0.36 -32.80 1.98
CA LYS A 36 -1.08 -33.10 1.99
C LYS A 36 -1.79 -32.46 3.19
N GLU A 37 -1.12 -32.33 4.34
CA GLU A 37 -1.69 -31.72 5.53
C GLU A 37 -1.84 -30.21 5.33
N MET A 38 -0.80 -29.55 4.83
CA MET A 38 -0.85 -28.12 4.55
C MET A 38 -1.85 -27.78 3.45
N LEU A 39 -1.94 -28.59 2.40
CA LEU A 39 -2.95 -28.42 1.35
C LEU A 39 -4.39 -28.54 1.90
N LYS A 40 -4.60 -29.45 2.85
CA LYS A 40 -5.88 -29.58 3.53
C LYS A 40 -6.20 -28.35 4.37
N VAL A 41 -5.25 -27.89 5.20
CA VAL A 41 -5.40 -26.67 6.02
C VAL A 41 -5.70 -25.45 5.16
N ILE A 42 -4.96 -25.24 4.06
CA ILE A 42 -5.19 -24.14 3.12
C ILE A 42 -6.62 -24.18 2.56
N LYS A 43 -7.09 -25.37 2.18
CA LYS A 43 -8.43 -25.55 1.62
C LYS A 43 -9.54 -25.36 2.66
N GLU A 44 -9.35 -25.85 3.87
CA GLU A 44 -10.32 -25.73 4.96
C GLU A 44 -10.51 -24.29 5.44
N ASN A 45 -9.48 -23.44 5.29
CA ASN A 45 -9.52 -22.04 5.70
C ASN A 45 -9.73 -21.05 4.54
N GLU A 46 -10.03 -21.51 3.33
CA GLU A 46 -10.17 -20.67 2.16
C GLU A 46 -11.28 -19.61 2.32
N GLU A 47 -12.43 -19.98 2.91
CA GLU A 47 -13.53 -19.06 3.17
C GLU A 47 -13.16 -17.98 4.19
N GLU A 48 -12.43 -18.35 5.23
CA GLU A 48 -11.95 -17.40 6.23
C GLU A 48 -10.97 -16.40 5.62
N VAL A 49 -10.09 -16.85 4.72
CA VAL A 49 -9.18 -15.97 3.98
C VAL A 49 -9.96 -14.96 3.13
N TYR A 50 -11.01 -15.38 2.41
CA TYR A 50 -11.85 -14.45 1.66
C TYR A 50 -12.53 -13.43 2.57
N LYS A 51 -13.03 -13.86 3.74
CA LYS A 51 -13.61 -12.95 4.71
C LYS A 51 -12.60 -11.91 5.21
N MET A 52 -11.37 -12.33 5.53
CA MET A 52 -10.30 -11.40 5.92
C MET A 52 -10.00 -10.37 4.82
N TYR A 53 -10.03 -10.78 3.54
CA TYR A 53 -9.89 -9.86 2.41
C TYR A 53 -11.05 -8.88 2.32
N ASP A 54 -12.30 -9.34 2.52
CA ASP A 54 -13.48 -8.47 2.52
C ASP A 54 -13.43 -7.44 3.64
N ASP A 55 -13.07 -7.85 4.85
CA ASP A 55 -12.92 -6.96 6.00
C ASP A 55 -11.86 -5.88 5.72
N ALA A 56 -10.71 -6.27 5.17
CA ALA A 56 -9.65 -5.33 4.80
C ALA A 56 -10.07 -4.38 3.66
N VAL A 57 -10.72 -4.89 2.63
CA VAL A 57 -11.23 -4.08 1.50
C VAL A 57 -12.29 -3.08 1.99
N GLN A 58 -13.17 -3.50 2.89
CA GLN A 58 -14.17 -2.61 3.45
C GLN A 58 -13.53 -1.50 4.30
N GLN A 59 -12.56 -1.84 5.13
CA GLN A 59 -11.81 -0.87 5.93
C GLN A 59 -11.10 0.17 5.05
N GLU A 60 -10.46 -0.25 3.96
CA GLU A 60 -9.81 0.66 3.03
C GLU A 60 -10.81 1.57 2.28
N LYS A 61 -11.98 1.04 1.92
CA LYS A 61 -13.06 1.84 1.33
C LYS A 61 -13.64 2.87 2.30
N ASP A 62 -13.76 2.51 3.57
CA ASP A 62 -14.19 3.45 4.62
C ASP A 62 -13.16 4.55 4.83
N TRP A 63 -11.88 4.20 4.80
CA TRP A 63 -10.78 5.15 4.84
C TRP A 63 -10.79 6.10 3.62
N ALA A 64 -11.03 5.57 2.42
CA ALA A 64 -11.16 6.38 1.21
C ALA A 64 -12.30 7.40 1.32
N ARG A 65 -13.46 7.00 1.83
CA ARG A 65 -14.60 7.92 2.09
C ARG A 65 -14.23 9.00 3.10
N TYR A 66 -13.55 8.65 4.16
CA TYR A 66 -13.09 9.61 5.16
C TYR A 66 -12.10 10.63 4.58
N LEU A 67 -11.13 10.18 3.78
CA LEU A 67 -10.14 11.07 3.14
C LEU A 67 -10.76 12.08 2.19
N PHE A 68 -11.81 11.69 1.50
CA PHE A 68 -12.44 12.50 0.44
C PHE A 68 -13.80 13.09 0.80
N ASP A 69 -14.19 13.08 2.09
CA ASP A 69 -15.47 13.60 2.55
C ASP A 69 -15.63 15.11 2.24
N LYS A 70 -14.52 15.87 2.21
CA LYS A 70 -14.46 17.31 1.97
C LYS A 70 -14.03 17.71 0.56
N GLY A 71 -13.83 16.74 -0.32
CA GLY A 71 -13.44 16.98 -1.70
C GLY A 71 -12.38 15.99 -2.19
N SER A 72 -12.04 16.12 -3.47
CA SER A 72 -11.11 15.23 -4.16
C SER A 72 -9.85 15.97 -4.61
N MET A 73 -8.80 15.21 -4.91
CA MET A 73 -7.57 15.73 -5.52
C MET A 73 -7.60 15.50 -7.04
N ILE A 74 -6.77 16.23 -7.78
CA ILE A 74 -6.59 16.00 -9.21
C ILE A 74 -6.05 14.58 -9.42
N GLY A 75 -6.82 13.77 -10.15
CA GLY A 75 -6.45 12.38 -10.47
C GLY A 75 -6.62 11.36 -9.34
N LEU A 76 -7.24 11.77 -8.20
CA LEU A 76 -7.53 10.85 -7.10
C LEU A 76 -8.80 11.30 -6.35
N ASN A 77 -9.73 10.36 -6.21
CA ASN A 77 -10.96 10.50 -5.44
C ASN A 77 -11.33 9.16 -4.80
N ASP A 78 -12.37 9.15 -3.99
CA ASP A 78 -12.88 7.96 -3.30
C ASP A 78 -13.22 6.81 -4.27
N LYS A 79 -13.87 7.12 -5.38
CA LYS A 79 -14.24 6.11 -6.40
C LYS A 79 -13.01 5.44 -7.03
N LEU A 80 -12.02 6.23 -7.45
CA LEU A 80 -10.79 5.69 -8.03
C LEU A 80 -9.98 4.90 -7.01
N LEU A 81 -9.94 5.37 -5.76
CA LEU A 81 -9.25 4.66 -4.69
C LEU A 81 -9.95 3.35 -4.35
N ASN A 82 -11.29 3.31 -4.29
CA ASN A 82 -12.06 2.08 -4.10
C ASN A 82 -11.79 1.06 -5.21
N GLN A 83 -11.77 1.50 -6.47
CA GLN A 83 -11.40 0.64 -7.59
C GLN A 83 -9.97 0.10 -7.47
N TYR A 84 -9.05 0.94 -6.99
CA TYR A 84 -7.67 0.52 -6.79
C TYR A 84 -7.54 -0.51 -5.66
N VAL A 85 -8.27 -0.36 -4.57
CA VAL A 85 -8.34 -1.34 -3.47
C VAL A 85 -8.79 -2.70 -3.99
N GLU A 86 -9.90 -2.75 -4.75
CA GLU A 86 -10.40 -3.98 -5.35
C GLU A 86 -9.40 -4.61 -6.35
N TYR A 87 -8.78 -3.78 -7.20
CA TYR A 87 -7.72 -4.20 -8.10
C TYR A 87 -6.56 -4.85 -7.35
N MET A 88 -6.12 -4.24 -6.26
CA MET A 88 -5.02 -4.77 -5.44
C MET A 88 -5.43 -6.05 -4.73
N ALA A 89 -6.63 -6.13 -4.14
CA ALA A 89 -7.16 -7.33 -3.50
C ALA A 89 -7.21 -8.50 -4.49
N ASN A 90 -7.77 -8.30 -5.67
CA ASN A 90 -7.82 -9.32 -6.72
C ASN A 90 -6.42 -9.80 -7.15
N ARG A 91 -5.47 -8.89 -7.26
CA ARG A 91 -4.07 -9.26 -7.57
C ARG A 91 -3.45 -10.10 -6.45
N ARG A 92 -3.70 -9.76 -5.19
CA ARG A 92 -3.17 -10.49 -4.03
C ARG A 92 -3.80 -11.87 -3.90
N LEU A 93 -5.12 -11.98 -4.06
CA LEU A 93 -5.82 -13.27 -4.11
C LEU A 93 -5.20 -14.17 -5.19
N ARG A 94 -5.03 -13.68 -6.40
CA ARG A 94 -4.39 -14.46 -7.48
C ARG A 94 -2.96 -14.86 -7.18
N SER A 95 -2.19 -14.02 -6.51
CA SER A 95 -0.78 -14.32 -6.20
C SER A 95 -0.61 -15.48 -5.22
N ILE A 96 -1.63 -15.77 -4.41
CA ILE A 96 -1.69 -16.93 -3.51
C ILE A 96 -2.54 -18.08 -4.06
N GLY A 97 -2.93 -18.01 -5.34
CA GLY A 97 -3.65 -19.07 -6.05
C GLY A 97 -5.16 -19.11 -5.78
N LEU A 98 -5.73 -18.05 -5.23
CA LEU A 98 -7.16 -17.88 -5.05
C LEU A 98 -7.79 -17.16 -6.26
N LYS A 99 -9.11 -17.23 -6.37
CA LYS A 99 -9.87 -16.56 -7.44
C LYS A 99 -10.05 -15.08 -7.10
N ALA A 100 -9.98 -14.23 -8.11
CA ALA A 100 -10.41 -12.84 -8.01
C ALA A 100 -11.94 -12.80 -7.85
N VAL A 101 -12.44 -12.02 -6.88
CA VAL A 101 -13.86 -11.97 -6.52
C VAL A 101 -14.48 -10.56 -6.61
N TYR A 102 -13.63 -9.53 -6.74
CA TYR A 102 -14.10 -8.14 -6.88
C TYR A 102 -14.28 -7.74 -8.34
N ASP A 103 -15.12 -6.74 -8.59
CA ASP A 103 -15.50 -6.31 -9.94
C ASP A 103 -14.32 -5.72 -10.74
N GLN A 104 -13.35 -5.09 -10.06
CA GLN A 104 -12.22 -4.47 -10.73
C GLN A 104 -11.25 -5.51 -11.32
N PRO A 105 -11.03 -5.55 -12.64
CA PRO A 105 -10.18 -6.55 -13.25
C PRO A 105 -8.69 -6.33 -12.93
N VAL A 106 -7.95 -7.42 -12.77
CA VAL A 106 -6.49 -7.39 -12.46
C VAL A 106 -5.63 -6.85 -13.61
N THR A 107 -6.18 -6.76 -14.80
CA THR A 107 -5.49 -6.26 -16.01
C THR A 107 -5.52 -4.74 -16.15
N ASN A 108 -6.46 -4.09 -15.47
CA ASN A 108 -6.68 -2.66 -15.58
C ASN A 108 -6.42 -1.95 -14.22
N ASN A 109 -5.23 -1.37 -14.08
CA ASN A 109 -4.92 -0.55 -12.90
C ASN A 109 -5.63 0.81 -13.00
N PRO A 110 -6.57 1.13 -12.12
CA PRO A 110 -7.29 2.40 -12.14
C PRO A 110 -6.40 3.61 -11.77
N LEU A 111 -5.25 3.36 -11.13
CA LEU A 111 -4.27 4.38 -10.76
C LEU A 111 -2.88 4.02 -11.33
N PRO A 112 -2.68 4.12 -12.66
CA PRO A 112 -1.46 3.63 -13.31
C PRO A 112 -0.17 4.35 -12.85
N TRP A 113 -0.28 5.58 -12.38
CA TRP A 113 0.84 6.35 -11.84
C TRP A 113 1.42 5.75 -10.53
N THR A 114 0.64 4.97 -9.77
CA THR A 114 1.11 4.29 -8.55
C THR A 114 2.27 3.33 -8.82
N ARG A 115 2.37 2.79 -10.05
CA ARG A 115 3.48 1.91 -10.42
C ARG A 115 4.84 2.60 -10.33
N HIS A 116 4.90 3.87 -10.64
CA HIS A 116 6.13 4.64 -10.55
C HIS A 116 6.55 4.85 -9.09
N TRP A 117 5.60 5.23 -8.25
CA TRP A 117 5.86 5.52 -6.83
C TRP A 117 6.13 4.27 -5.99
N LEU A 118 5.53 3.13 -6.35
CA LEU A 118 5.72 1.86 -5.67
C LEU A 118 6.88 1.02 -6.25
N ASN A 119 7.58 1.54 -7.27
CA ASN A 119 8.71 0.86 -7.85
C ASN A 119 9.97 1.05 -6.99
N SER A 120 10.27 0.03 -6.22
CA SER A 120 11.46 0.00 -5.35
C SER A 120 12.75 -0.45 -6.06
N ARG A 121 12.72 -0.68 -7.39
CA ARG A 121 13.86 -1.19 -8.18
C ARG A 121 15.00 -0.19 -8.29
N GLY A 122 15.44 0.50 -7.49
CA GLY A 122 16.56 1.46 -7.51
C GLY A 122 16.91 1.94 -6.10
N LEU A 123 16.11 1.54 -5.12
CA LEU A 123 16.37 1.86 -3.72
C LEU A 123 17.31 0.79 -3.15
N GLN A 124 18.61 0.99 -3.29
CA GLN A 124 19.63 0.05 -2.78
C GLN A 124 20.05 0.35 -1.33
N ASN A 125 19.73 1.53 -0.82
CA ASN A 125 20.14 1.96 0.51
C ASN A 125 19.12 1.55 1.58
N ALA A 126 19.61 1.23 2.76
CA ALA A 126 18.76 1.09 3.93
C ALA A 126 18.09 2.43 4.28
N PRO A 127 16.88 2.43 4.89
CA PRO A 127 16.18 3.68 5.26
C PRO A 127 17.04 4.64 6.07
N GLN A 128 17.83 4.12 7.00
CA GLN A 128 18.74 4.89 7.85
C GLN A 128 19.96 5.46 7.11
N GLU A 129 20.29 4.96 5.91
CA GLU A 129 21.42 5.40 5.10
C GLU A 129 21.03 6.40 4.01
N THR A 130 19.73 6.67 3.91
CA THR A 130 19.18 7.51 2.85
C THR A 130 19.15 8.95 3.31
N GLU A 131 19.98 9.81 2.75
CA GLU A 131 19.89 11.26 2.95
C GLU A 131 18.60 11.81 2.32
N ILE A 132 17.96 12.73 3.04
CA ILE A 132 16.85 13.52 2.53
C ILE A 132 17.48 14.77 1.90
N GLU A 133 17.54 14.81 0.58
CA GLU A 133 18.21 15.90 -0.16
C GLU A 133 17.60 17.28 0.10
N SER A 134 16.31 17.33 0.39
CA SER A 134 15.62 18.57 0.75
C SER A 134 15.81 18.99 2.22
N TYR A 135 16.47 18.17 3.03
CA TYR A 135 16.76 18.47 4.42
C TYR A 135 18.14 19.14 4.52
N VAL A 136 18.15 20.45 4.48
CA VAL A 136 19.37 21.22 4.73
C VAL A 136 19.67 21.17 6.23
N VAL A 137 20.66 20.33 6.60
CA VAL A 137 21.15 20.26 7.97
C VAL A 137 21.68 21.64 8.38
N GLY A 138 21.10 22.25 9.40
CA GLY A 138 21.42 23.61 9.85
C GLY A 138 20.68 24.73 9.11
N GLY A 139 19.81 24.37 8.15
CA GLY A 139 19.02 25.33 7.39
C GLY A 139 17.59 25.52 7.89
N ILE A 140 17.30 25.20 9.15
CA ILE A 140 16.06 25.66 9.76
C ILE A 140 16.22 27.18 9.86
N LYS A 141 15.61 27.88 8.92
CA LYS A 141 15.42 29.30 9.04
C LYS A 141 14.62 29.54 10.31
N GLN A 142 15.30 29.96 11.32
CA GLN A 142 14.66 30.47 12.55
C GLN A 142 14.26 31.95 12.36
N ASP A 143 13.56 32.21 11.27
CA ASP A 143 13.00 33.53 10.96
C ASP A 143 11.55 33.67 11.47
N VAL A 144 11.16 32.84 12.41
CA VAL A 144 9.92 33.00 13.16
C VAL A 144 10.13 34.11 14.18
N GLU A 145 9.74 35.30 13.82
CA GLU A 145 9.71 36.45 14.74
C GLU A 145 8.47 36.37 15.66
N LYS A 146 8.54 37.08 16.78
CA LYS A 146 7.51 37.08 17.84
C LYS A 146 6.10 37.40 17.32
N ASP A 147 5.99 38.02 16.16
CA ASP A 147 4.76 38.44 15.52
C ASP A 147 4.39 37.67 14.23
N SER A 148 5.17 36.64 13.86
CA SER A 148 4.97 35.90 12.61
C SER A 148 3.60 35.19 12.52
N PHE A 149 2.96 34.97 13.66
CA PHE A 149 1.63 34.35 13.73
C PHE A 149 0.53 35.32 14.18
N LYS A 150 0.81 36.63 14.20
CA LYS A 150 -0.17 37.64 14.57
C LYS A 150 -1.23 37.73 13.47
N GLY A 151 -2.38 37.16 13.68
CA GLY A 151 -3.49 37.09 12.73
C GLY A 151 -4.02 35.68 12.45
N PHE A 152 -3.31 34.64 12.89
CA PHE A 152 -3.87 33.32 12.90
C PHE A 152 -4.69 33.12 14.19
N LYS A 153 -6.00 32.96 14.03
CA LYS A 153 -6.86 32.47 15.13
C LYS A 153 -6.75 30.94 15.14
N LEU A 154 -6.19 30.39 16.22
CA LEU A 154 -6.28 28.97 16.55
C LEU A 154 -7.70 28.63 16.96
#